data_91b48d464074e94230374de6746419ed
#
_entry.id   91b48d464074e94230374de6746419ed
#
_cell.length_a   1.000
_cell.length_b   1.000
_cell.length_c   1.000
_cell.angle_alpha   90.00
_cell.angle_beta   90.00
_cell.angle_gamma   90.00
#
_symmetry.space_group_name_H-M   'P 1'
#
loop_
_entity.id
_entity.type
_entity.pdbx_description
1 polymer ?
#
loop_
_entity_poly.entity_id
_entity_poly.type
_entity_poly.pdbx_seq_one_letter_code
_entity_poly.pdbx_strand_id
1 'polypeptide(L)'
;MLWFKKGKKEEKSPKKESVTRGLLIFAHPTTVISVEEVLKDEGYEIRVVSPPPIYRTGCDLCVEFPLKEEATITELLNSIGMTPLDVVPITSKGMEPLQFIRKKDFGQYLMVRAANMKITVDKKTKVVVNISGGGCPDVPLLATDMIGKRLRDAPKPGEIGFSLCAYSLNTACEEIIKMIGD
;
A
#
# COMPACT_ATOMS: atom_id res chain seq x y z
N MET A 1 6.37 -17.64 -64.86
CA MET A 1 6.01 -16.29 -64.37
C MET A 1 5.08 -16.46 -63.19
N LEU A 2 5.66 -16.52 -62.00
CA LEU A 2 4.89 -16.76 -60.73
C LEU A 2 4.79 -15.39 -60.00
N TRP A 3 3.56 -14.94 -59.82
CA TRP A 3 3.22 -13.71 -59.12
C TRP A 3 3.02 -14.01 -57.62
N PHE A 4 3.94 -13.49 -56.79
CA PHE A 4 3.82 -13.52 -55.34
C PHE A 4 2.87 -12.40 -54.87
N LYS A 5 1.69 -12.79 -54.33
CA LYS A 5 0.82 -11.86 -53.62
C LYS A 5 1.44 -11.58 -52.25
N LYS A 6 1.91 -10.34 -51.99
CA LYS A 6 2.24 -9.82 -50.65
C LYS A 6 0.95 -9.66 -49.86
N GLY A 7 0.79 -10.51 -48.85
CA GLY A 7 -0.24 -10.32 -47.83
C GLY A 7 0.08 -9.07 -47.01
N LYS A 8 -0.83 -8.09 -46.99
CA LYS A 8 -0.82 -6.98 -46.02
C LYS A 8 -1.06 -7.55 -44.65
N LYS A 9 -0.06 -7.45 -43.74
CA LYS A 9 -0.27 -7.58 -42.29
C LYS A 9 -1.09 -6.37 -41.85
N GLU A 10 -2.32 -6.60 -41.42
CA GLU A 10 -3.07 -5.62 -40.65
C GLU A 10 -2.35 -5.40 -39.32
N GLU A 11 -1.77 -4.23 -39.11
CA GLU A 11 -1.33 -3.74 -37.82
C GLU A 11 -2.59 -3.58 -36.93
N LYS A 12 -2.76 -4.50 -36.00
CA LYS A 12 -3.73 -4.31 -34.90
C LYS A 12 -3.30 -3.09 -34.09
N SER A 13 -4.07 -2.01 -34.19
CA SER A 13 -3.97 -0.88 -33.28
C SER A 13 -3.97 -1.36 -31.82
N PRO A 14 -3.10 -0.82 -30.94
CA PRO A 14 -3.10 -1.20 -29.53
C PRO A 14 -4.48 -0.88 -28.97
N LYS A 15 -5.15 -1.91 -28.39
CA LYS A 15 -6.35 -1.70 -27.60
C LYS A 15 -5.99 -0.69 -26.53
N LYS A 16 -6.67 0.46 -26.49
CA LYS A 16 -6.66 1.39 -25.34
C LYS A 16 -7.10 0.56 -24.13
N GLU A 17 -6.15 0.20 -23.26
CA GLU A 17 -6.48 -0.33 -21.93
C GLU A 17 -7.32 0.75 -21.26
N SER A 18 -8.54 0.40 -20.89
CA SER A 18 -9.43 1.32 -20.17
C SER A 18 -8.76 1.63 -18.82
N VAL A 19 -8.51 2.90 -18.56
CA VAL A 19 -8.00 3.37 -17.26
C VAL A 19 -9.06 3.05 -16.22
N THR A 20 -8.73 2.13 -15.29
CA THR A 20 -9.69 1.61 -14.32
C THR A 20 -9.38 2.05 -12.89
N ARG A 21 -8.16 2.55 -12.62
CA ARG A 21 -7.69 2.96 -11.31
C ARG A 21 -7.14 4.38 -11.34
N GLY A 22 -7.29 5.06 -10.21
CA GLY A 22 -6.73 6.39 -9.95
C GLY A 22 -5.99 6.44 -8.62
N LEU A 23 -5.27 7.54 -8.40
CA LEU A 23 -4.57 7.85 -7.15
C LEU A 23 -5.13 9.15 -6.58
N LEU A 24 -5.45 9.14 -5.27
CA LEU A 24 -5.70 10.35 -4.48
C LEU A 24 -4.39 10.76 -3.83
N ILE A 25 -3.92 11.95 -4.14
CA ILE A 25 -2.67 12.51 -3.62
C ILE A 25 -2.97 13.46 -2.47
N PHE A 26 -2.23 13.35 -1.38
CA PHE A 26 -2.40 14.19 -0.18
C PHE A 26 -1.07 14.79 0.26
N ALA A 27 -1.13 15.90 1.01
CA ALA A 27 0.07 16.55 1.55
C ALA A 27 0.71 15.76 2.69
N HIS A 28 -0.09 15.07 3.51
CA HIS A 28 0.36 14.46 4.75
C HIS A 28 -0.02 12.98 4.85
N PRO A 29 0.88 12.12 5.36
CA PRO A 29 0.59 10.69 5.57
C PRO A 29 -0.58 10.44 6.53
N THR A 30 -0.75 11.28 7.54
CA THR A 30 -1.87 11.20 8.50
C THR A 30 -3.22 11.33 7.81
N THR A 31 -3.33 12.26 6.84
CA THR A 31 -4.55 12.40 6.03
C THR A 31 -4.83 11.14 5.21
N VAL A 32 -3.79 10.52 4.62
CA VAL A 32 -3.96 9.27 3.87
C VAL A 32 -4.49 8.14 4.76
N ILE A 33 -3.98 8.02 5.99
CA ILE A 33 -4.41 7.01 6.96
C ILE A 33 -5.88 7.23 7.34
N SER A 34 -6.27 8.47 7.66
CA SER A 34 -7.67 8.80 7.98
C SER A 34 -8.61 8.57 6.79
N VAL A 35 -8.18 8.92 5.58
CA VAL A 35 -8.94 8.68 4.35
C VAL A 35 -9.08 7.18 4.08
N GLU A 36 -8.04 6.37 4.34
CA GLU A 36 -8.13 4.92 4.22
C GLU A 36 -9.22 4.35 5.14
N GLU A 37 -9.25 4.77 6.40
CA GLU A 37 -10.24 4.34 7.39
C GLU A 37 -11.65 4.70 6.93
N VAL A 38 -11.90 5.97 6.62
CA VAL A 38 -13.21 6.46 6.15
C VAL A 38 -13.68 5.71 4.90
N LEU A 39 -12.82 5.58 3.88
CA LEU A 39 -13.24 4.93 2.64
C LEU A 39 -13.47 3.42 2.79
N LYS A 40 -12.75 2.75 3.68
CA LYS A 40 -12.99 1.33 3.99
C LYS A 40 -14.30 1.14 4.75
N ASP A 41 -14.61 2.01 5.72
CA ASP A 41 -15.84 1.97 6.49
C ASP A 41 -17.07 2.21 5.60
N GLU A 42 -16.93 3.06 4.57
CA GLU A 42 -17.95 3.28 3.53
C GLU A 42 -18.00 2.15 2.47
N GLY A 43 -17.13 1.14 2.58
CA GLY A 43 -17.13 -0.05 1.73
C GLY A 43 -16.44 0.10 0.38
N TYR A 44 -15.63 1.14 0.18
CA TYR A 44 -14.87 1.32 -1.05
C TYR A 44 -13.67 0.36 -1.16
N GLU A 45 -13.45 -0.19 -2.35
CA GLU A 45 -12.30 -1.05 -2.65
C GLU A 45 -11.03 -0.21 -2.94
N ILE A 46 -10.34 0.19 -1.88
CA ILE A 46 -9.14 1.03 -1.97
C ILE A 46 -7.88 0.34 -1.46
N ARG A 47 -6.72 0.89 -1.79
CA ARG A 47 -5.42 0.46 -1.27
C ARG A 47 -4.54 1.66 -0.96
N VAL A 48 -3.85 1.64 0.18
CA VAL A 48 -2.75 2.58 0.42
C VAL A 48 -1.50 2.06 -0.29
N VAL A 49 -0.89 2.93 -1.08
CA VAL A 49 0.27 2.65 -1.92
C VAL A 49 1.27 3.81 -1.86
N SER A 50 2.49 3.60 -2.37
CA SER A 50 3.43 4.71 -2.53
C SER A 50 3.24 5.37 -3.90
N PRO A 51 3.13 6.70 -3.95
CA PRO A 51 2.95 7.41 -5.21
C PRO A 51 4.17 7.24 -6.14
N PRO A 52 3.98 7.29 -7.46
CA PRO A 52 5.07 7.44 -8.41
C PRO A 52 5.92 8.67 -8.08
N PRO A 53 7.23 8.67 -8.39
CA PRO A 53 8.13 9.77 -8.01
C PRO A 53 7.66 11.17 -8.43
N ILE A 54 6.99 11.27 -9.58
CA ILE A 54 6.49 12.55 -10.13
C ILE A 54 5.33 13.16 -9.31
N TYR A 55 4.64 12.36 -8.51
CA TYR A 55 3.52 12.78 -7.67
C TYR A 55 3.87 12.83 -6.16
N ARG A 56 5.14 12.70 -5.81
CA ARG A 56 5.59 12.84 -4.42
C ARG A 56 5.65 14.30 -4.03
N THR A 57 4.67 14.74 -3.27
CA THR A 57 4.55 16.12 -2.78
C THR A 57 4.94 16.26 -1.30
N GLY A 58 5.87 15.42 -0.83
CA GLY A 58 6.26 15.34 0.58
C GLY A 58 5.62 14.19 1.35
N CYS A 59 4.56 13.57 0.81
CA CYS A 59 3.96 12.35 1.34
C CYS A 59 4.40 11.14 0.53
N ASP A 60 4.88 10.08 1.21
CA ASP A 60 5.24 8.79 0.59
C ASP A 60 4.05 7.82 0.48
N LEU A 61 2.84 8.28 0.80
CA LEU A 61 1.60 7.52 0.72
C LEU A 61 0.57 8.23 -0.16
N CYS A 62 -0.24 7.42 -0.86
CA CYS A 62 -1.45 7.86 -1.55
C CYS A 62 -2.48 6.74 -1.52
N VAL A 63 -3.73 7.04 -1.88
CA VAL A 63 -4.80 6.05 -1.96
C VAL A 63 -5.07 5.70 -3.41
N GLU A 64 -4.94 4.43 -3.75
CA GLU A 64 -5.38 3.88 -5.03
C GLU A 64 -6.84 3.46 -4.94
N PHE A 65 -7.66 3.85 -5.90
CA PHE A 65 -9.10 3.65 -5.92
C PHE A 65 -9.64 3.32 -7.31
N PRO A 66 -10.84 2.72 -7.45
CA PRO A 66 -11.50 2.53 -8.74
C PRO A 66 -11.93 3.86 -9.35
N LEU A 67 -11.41 4.22 -10.52
CA LEU A 67 -11.63 5.54 -11.15
C LEU A 67 -13.11 5.84 -11.42
N LYS A 68 -13.95 4.81 -11.59
CA LYS A 68 -15.40 4.96 -11.75
C LYS A 68 -16.09 5.60 -10.52
N GLU A 69 -15.44 5.57 -9.36
CA GLU A 69 -15.94 6.09 -8.07
C GLU A 69 -15.37 7.46 -7.73
N GLU A 70 -14.62 8.10 -8.65
CA GLU A 70 -13.95 9.38 -8.44
C GLU A 70 -14.90 10.48 -7.91
N ALA A 71 -16.03 10.67 -8.58
CA ALA A 71 -16.98 11.73 -8.20
C ALA A 71 -17.53 11.53 -6.79
N THR A 72 -17.96 10.32 -6.47
CA THR A 72 -18.56 9.99 -5.16
C THR A 72 -17.54 10.08 -4.03
N ILE A 73 -16.32 9.55 -4.27
CA ILE A 73 -15.23 9.59 -3.28
C ILE A 73 -14.79 11.04 -3.04
N THR A 74 -14.60 11.83 -4.09
CA THR A 74 -14.17 13.23 -3.93
C THR A 74 -15.25 14.10 -3.26
N GLU A 75 -16.52 13.88 -3.54
CA GLU A 75 -17.62 14.57 -2.85
C GLU A 75 -17.63 14.21 -1.36
N LEU A 76 -17.54 12.93 -1.01
CA LEU A 76 -17.45 12.46 0.37
C LEU A 76 -16.28 13.10 1.11
N LEU A 77 -15.08 13.01 0.54
CA LEU A 77 -13.87 13.56 1.17
C LEU A 77 -13.91 15.06 1.34
N ASN A 78 -14.46 15.78 0.36
CA ASN A 78 -14.66 17.23 0.46
C ASN A 78 -15.66 17.59 1.57
N SER A 79 -16.73 16.81 1.75
CA SER A 79 -17.74 17.06 2.77
C SER A 79 -17.19 16.97 4.21
N ILE A 80 -16.15 16.18 4.41
CA ILE A 80 -15.47 16.00 5.71
C ILE A 80 -14.15 16.77 5.82
N GLY A 81 -13.83 17.64 4.85
CA GLY A 81 -12.62 18.47 4.86
C GLY A 81 -11.31 17.75 4.56
N MET A 82 -11.37 16.57 3.92
CA MET A 82 -10.20 15.75 3.53
C MET A 82 -9.93 15.83 2.01
N THR A 83 -9.98 17.02 1.44
CA THR A 83 -9.80 17.23 -0.01
C THR A 83 -8.42 16.75 -0.47
N PRO A 84 -8.33 15.89 -1.51
CA PRO A 84 -7.06 15.54 -2.11
C PRO A 84 -6.41 16.73 -2.81
N LEU A 85 -5.07 16.77 -2.84
CA LEU A 85 -4.32 17.78 -3.62
C LEU A 85 -4.47 17.53 -5.13
N ASP A 86 -4.56 16.27 -5.52
CA ASP A 86 -4.68 15.87 -6.92
C ASP A 86 -5.37 14.51 -7.02
N VAL A 87 -6.04 14.28 -8.14
CA VAL A 87 -6.66 13.00 -8.51
C VAL A 87 -6.06 12.55 -9.83
N VAL A 88 -5.24 11.52 -9.80
CA VAL A 88 -4.40 11.11 -10.93
C VAL A 88 -4.86 9.78 -11.50
N PRO A 89 -5.39 9.73 -12.75
CA PRO A 89 -5.67 8.47 -13.42
C PRO A 89 -4.38 7.70 -13.75
N ILE A 90 -4.34 6.40 -13.50
CA ILE A 90 -3.19 5.55 -13.83
C ILE A 90 -3.26 5.18 -15.32
N THR A 91 -2.65 5.97 -16.20
CA THR A 91 -2.79 5.86 -17.67
C THR A 91 -1.70 5.07 -18.38
N SER A 92 -0.55 4.85 -17.74
CA SER A 92 0.61 4.20 -18.39
C SER A 92 1.53 3.49 -17.41
N LYS A 93 2.35 2.57 -17.92
CA LYS A 93 3.51 2.03 -17.21
C LYS A 93 4.44 3.18 -16.81
N GLY A 94 4.77 3.31 -15.54
CA GLY A 94 5.56 4.42 -14.98
C GLY A 94 4.73 5.39 -14.15
N MET A 95 3.42 5.41 -14.33
CA MET A 95 2.47 6.05 -13.42
C MET A 95 1.88 5.06 -12.40
N GLU A 96 2.28 3.78 -12.48
CA GLU A 96 1.87 2.77 -11.51
C GLU A 96 2.44 3.10 -10.12
N PRO A 97 1.62 2.96 -9.07
CA PRO A 97 2.09 3.15 -7.71
C PRO A 97 3.15 2.10 -7.35
N LEU A 98 4.09 2.50 -6.51
CA LEU A 98 5.08 1.57 -5.98
C LEU A 98 4.44 0.68 -4.91
N GLN A 99 4.88 -0.58 -4.86
CA GLN A 99 4.41 -1.50 -3.83
C GLN A 99 4.80 -1.00 -2.44
N PHE A 100 3.79 -0.68 -1.63
CA PHE A 100 3.96 -0.31 -0.23
C PHE A 100 4.44 -1.50 0.62
N ILE A 101 3.94 -2.70 0.31
CA ILE A 101 4.28 -3.95 0.99
C ILE A 101 5.23 -4.77 0.13
N ARG A 102 6.32 -5.26 0.72
CA ARG A 102 7.25 -6.21 0.10
C ARG A 102 7.47 -7.38 1.04
N LYS A 103 7.51 -8.59 0.49
CA LYS A 103 7.64 -9.83 1.21
C LYS A 103 8.95 -10.52 0.83
N LYS A 104 9.61 -11.14 1.80
CA LYS A 104 10.78 -11.97 1.54
C LYS A 104 10.76 -13.22 2.43
N ASP A 105 10.75 -14.35 1.79
CA ASP A 105 10.81 -15.66 2.45
C ASP A 105 12.27 -16.10 2.57
N PHE A 106 12.69 -16.45 3.79
CA PHE A 106 14.01 -16.97 4.12
C PHE A 106 13.94 -18.41 4.62
N GLY A 107 12.99 -19.20 4.15
CA GLY A 107 12.77 -20.58 4.59
C GLY A 107 12.08 -20.64 5.95
N GLN A 108 12.82 -20.66 7.05
CA GLN A 108 12.26 -20.64 8.40
C GLN A 108 11.57 -19.30 8.72
N TYR A 109 12.10 -18.19 8.22
CA TYR A 109 11.64 -16.84 8.55
C TYR A 109 10.92 -16.19 7.39
N LEU A 110 9.85 -15.46 7.71
CA LEU A 110 9.14 -14.59 6.79
C LEU A 110 9.38 -13.14 7.20
N MET A 111 9.90 -12.33 6.30
CA MET A 111 10.02 -10.88 6.49
C MET A 111 9.00 -10.16 5.62
N VAL A 112 8.26 -9.25 6.22
CA VAL A 112 7.41 -8.31 5.51
C VAL A 112 7.91 -6.89 5.80
N ARG A 113 8.03 -6.12 4.73
CA ARG A 113 8.31 -4.69 4.77
C ARG A 113 7.08 -3.93 4.33
N ALA A 114 6.66 -2.92 5.11
CA ALA A 114 5.71 -1.90 4.70
C ALA A 114 6.40 -0.52 4.86
N ALA A 115 6.40 0.28 3.82
CA ALA A 115 7.20 1.50 3.75
C ALA A 115 8.65 1.27 4.20
N ASN A 116 9.08 1.91 5.29
CA ASN A 116 10.41 1.76 5.87
C ASN A 116 10.48 0.77 7.04
N MET A 117 9.34 0.27 7.52
CA MET A 117 9.30 -0.71 8.61
C MET A 117 9.42 -2.14 8.08
N LYS A 118 10.11 -2.98 8.82
CA LYS A 118 10.26 -4.41 8.54
C LYS A 118 10.00 -5.20 9.80
N ILE A 119 9.23 -6.26 9.67
CA ILE A 119 9.03 -7.26 10.72
C ILE A 119 9.41 -8.63 10.17
N THR A 120 10.09 -9.43 10.99
CA THR A 120 10.48 -10.81 10.66
C THR A 120 9.90 -11.75 11.71
N VAL A 121 9.27 -12.82 11.25
CA VAL A 121 8.61 -13.82 12.10
C VAL A 121 9.15 -15.20 11.76
N ASP A 122 9.32 -16.05 12.76
CA ASP A 122 9.52 -17.49 12.57
C ASP A 122 8.19 -18.11 12.14
N LYS A 123 8.15 -18.73 10.96
CA LYS A 123 6.91 -19.27 10.38
C LYS A 123 6.28 -20.41 11.16
N LYS A 124 7.10 -21.18 11.89
CA LYS A 124 6.66 -22.34 12.67
C LYS A 124 6.10 -21.92 14.02
N THR A 125 6.81 -21.06 14.75
CA THR A 125 6.45 -20.65 16.11
C THR A 125 5.56 -19.41 16.13
N LYS A 126 5.48 -18.67 15.00
CA LYS A 126 4.80 -17.39 14.87
C LYS A 126 5.41 -16.27 15.75
N VAL A 127 6.62 -16.48 16.26
CA VAL A 127 7.31 -15.53 17.14
C VAL A 127 7.93 -14.42 16.30
N VAL A 128 7.76 -13.18 16.71
CA VAL A 128 8.44 -12.00 16.17
C VAL A 128 9.91 -12.07 16.56
N VAL A 129 10.79 -12.21 15.59
CA VAL A 129 12.24 -12.35 15.85
C VAL A 129 13.00 -11.06 15.58
N ASN A 130 12.47 -10.16 14.77
CA ASN A 130 13.10 -8.87 14.50
C ASN A 130 12.10 -7.82 14.03
N ILE A 131 12.32 -6.59 14.47
CA ILE A 131 11.69 -5.37 13.94
C ILE A 131 12.81 -4.40 13.63
N SER A 132 12.77 -3.76 12.46
CA SER A 132 13.80 -2.83 12.02
C SER A 132 13.27 -1.81 11.03
N GLY A 133 14.03 -0.71 10.88
CA GLY A 133 13.68 0.40 10.01
C GLY A 133 12.86 1.46 10.76
N GLY A 134 12.45 2.47 10.00
CA GLY A 134 11.79 3.65 10.56
C GLY A 134 12.77 4.55 11.36
N GLY A 135 12.25 5.64 11.84
CA GLY A 135 12.98 6.62 12.66
C GLY A 135 12.06 7.36 13.62
N CYS A 136 10.82 6.87 13.76
CA CYS A 136 9.84 7.48 14.64
C CYS A 136 10.15 7.12 16.11
N PRO A 137 9.84 8.02 17.07
CA PRO A 137 10.19 7.84 18.48
C PRO A 137 9.53 6.62 19.15
N ASP A 138 8.41 6.14 18.64
CA ASP A 138 7.67 4.98 19.16
C ASP A 138 8.24 3.62 18.71
N VAL A 139 9.13 3.59 17.70
CA VAL A 139 9.68 2.33 17.17
C VAL A 139 10.44 1.51 18.23
N PRO A 140 11.30 2.07 19.10
CA PRO A 140 11.95 1.30 20.16
C PRO A 140 10.96 0.62 21.12
N LEU A 141 9.89 1.31 21.50
CA LEU A 141 8.84 0.77 22.37
C LEU A 141 8.13 -0.40 21.66
N LEU A 142 7.68 -0.18 20.44
CA LEU A 142 7.04 -1.21 19.62
C LEU A 142 7.92 -2.47 19.48
N ALA A 143 9.21 -2.28 19.22
CA ALA A 143 10.16 -3.39 19.10
C ALA A 143 10.32 -4.14 20.41
N THR A 144 10.45 -3.44 21.54
CA THR A 144 10.58 -4.03 22.87
C THR A 144 9.34 -4.85 23.25
N ASP A 145 8.16 -4.34 22.93
CA ASP A 145 6.91 -4.96 23.30
C ASP A 145 6.54 -6.17 22.41
N MET A 146 7.08 -6.25 21.22
CA MET A 146 6.69 -7.27 20.23
C MET A 146 7.72 -8.39 20.06
N ILE A 147 9.03 -8.08 20.09
CA ILE A 147 10.08 -9.09 19.84
C ILE A 147 10.06 -10.15 20.96
N GLY A 148 10.11 -11.42 20.54
CA GLY A 148 10.03 -12.58 21.44
C GLY A 148 8.62 -13.05 21.73
N LYS A 149 7.59 -12.29 21.39
CA LYS A 149 6.18 -12.71 21.52
C LYS A 149 5.67 -13.35 20.24
N ARG A 150 4.67 -14.21 20.35
CA ARG A 150 3.90 -14.65 19.19
C ARG A 150 3.13 -13.48 18.63
N LEU A 151 2.97 -13.42 17.32
CA LEU A 151 2.34 -12.28 16.64
C LEU A 151 0.92 -11.98 17.17
N ARG A 152 0.14 -13.00 17.48
CA ARG A 152 -1.21 -12.87 18.08
C ARG A 152 -1.22 -12.38 19.53
N ASP A 153 -0.12 -12.64 20.26
CA ASP A 153 0.02 -12.28 21.69
C ASP A 153 0.77 -10.94 21.85
N ALA A 154 1.33 -10.43 20.76
CA ALA A 154 1.97 -9.12 20.71
C ALA A 154 0.91 -8.01 20.63
N PRO A 155 1.17 -6.85 21.21
CA PRO A 155 0.27 -5.71 21.03
C PRO A 155 0.23 -5.28 19.57
N LYS A 156 -0.92 -4.82 19.12
CA LYS A 156 -1.04 -4.30 17.75
C LYS A 156 -0.37 -2.94 17.64
N PRO A 157 0.55 -2.76 16.69
CA PRO A 157 1.28 -1.49 16.55
C PRO A 157 0.38 -0.27 16.40
N GLY A 158 -0.75 -0.39 15.70
CA GLY A 158 -1.71 0.69 15.49
C GLY A 158 -2.51 1.08 16.73
N GLU A 159 -2.54 0.22 17.79
CA GLU A 159 -3.25 0.52 19.04
C GLU A 159 -2.36 1.23 20.06
N ILE A 160 -1.03 1.07 19.97
CA ILE A 160 -0.07 1.61 20.95
C ILE A 160 0.87 2.68 20.38
N GLY A 161 1.00 2.77 19.06
CA GLY A 161 1.81 3.77 18.37
C GLY A 161 0.96 4.69 17.51
N PHE A 162 1.39 5.95 17.38
CA PHE A 162 0.66 7.01 16.67
C PHE A 162 1.41 7.53 15.43
N SER A 163 2.56 6.93 15.13
CA SER A 163 3.40 7.37 14.02
C SER A 163 3.10 6.61 12.73
N LEU A 164 3.59 7.16 11.60
CA LEU A 164 3.60 6.45 10.33
C LEU A 164 4.35 5.09 10.42
N CYS A 165 5.34 4.99 11.31
CA CYS A 165 6.07 3.73 11.53
C CYS A 165 5.18 2.70 12.22
N ALA A 166 4.38 3.10 13.21
CA ALA A 166 3.41 2.23 13.85
C ALA A 166 2.35 1.73 12.86
N TYR A 167 1.79 2.63 12.07
CA TYR A 167 0.87 2.26 10.98
C TYR A 167 1.50 1.26 10.01
N SER A 168 2.71 1.55 9.52
CA SER A 168 3.41 0.67 8.58
C SER A 168 3.73 -0.70 9.18
N LEU A 169 4.13 -0.73 10.46
CA LEU A 169 4.39 -1.97 11.17
C LEU A 169 3.09 -2.78 11.37
N ASN A 170 1.98 -2.12 11.70
CA ASN A 170 0.66 -2.75 11.80
C ASN A 170 0.24 -3.40 10.48
N THR A 171 0.37 -2.66 9.37
CA THR A 171 0.10 -3.19 8.02
C THR A 171 0.97 -4.40 7.68
N ALA A 172 2.26 -4.38 8.08
CA ALA A 172 3.15 -5.52 7.86
C ALA A 172 2.76 -6.74 8.72
N CYS A 173 2.31 -6.54 9.96
CA CYS A 173 1.78 -7.61 10.83
C CYS A 173 0.54 -8.26 10.24
N GLU A 174 -0.44 -7.46 9.81
CA GLU A 174 -1.67 -7.96 9.17
C GLU A 174 -1.36 -8.77 7.91
N GLU A 175 -0.38 -8.35 7.13
CA GLU A 175 0.02 -9.07 5.93
C GLU A 175 0.67 -10.42 6.27
N ILE A 176 1.46 -10.52 7.36
CA ILE A 176 2.00 -11.79 7.83
C ILE A 176 0.88 -12.72 8.28
N ILE A 177 -0.07 -12.22 9.06
CA ILE A 177 -1.23 -13.00 9.54
C ILE A 177 -2.02 -13.57 8.35
N LYS A 178 -2.26 -12.78 7.32
CA LYS A 178 -2.92 -13.26 6.07
C LYS A 178 -2.14 -14.38 5.38
N MET A 179 -0.81 -14.38 5.47
CA MET A 179 0.05 -15.35 4.76
C MET A 179 0.23 -16.67 5.51
N ILE A 180 0.43 -16.63 6.82
CA ILE A 180 0.82 -17.79 7.60
C ILE A 180 -0.16 -18.14 8.73
N GLY A 181 -1.23 -17.36 8.90
CA GLY A 181 -2.18 -17.47 10.00
C GLY A 181 -1.61 -17.00 11.34
N ASP A 182 -2.43 -17.01 12.36
CA ASP A 182 -2.06 -16.70 13.75
C ASP A 182 -1.35 -17.86 14.44
#